data_d7aa6f481da88b6a7ace4c140f2a6e8a
#
_entry.id   d7aa6f481da88b6a7ace4c140f2a6e8a
#
_cell.length_a   1.000
_cell.length_b   1.000
_cell.length_c   1.000
_cell.angle_alpha   90.00
_cell.angle_beta   90.00
_cell.angle_gamma   90.00
#
_symmetry.space_group_name_H-M   'P 1'
#
loop_
_entity.id
_entity.type
_entity.pdbx_description
1 polymer ?
#
loop_
_entity_poly.entity_id
_entity_poly.type
_entity_poly.pdbx_seq_one_letter_code
_entity_poly.pdbx_strand_id
1 'polypeptide(L)'
;MHLRVLVVDDSKLARMVMASAFRRIRPDWELVEATNADDALRTIQSGSVDIALVDFNMPGTDGLELLARIRKGHPKMPIALVSANLQNEILARTRELNATFVPKPLTDEAIEAFLSGATLRLQRTVQ
;
A
#
# COMPACT_ATOMS: atom_id res chain seq x y z
N MET A 1 7.51 -6.44 -16.16
CA MET A 1 6.50 -5.43 -15.76
C MET A 1 7.14 -4.48 -14.77
N HIS A 2 7.24 -3.21 -15.13
CA HIS A 2 7.76 -2.15 -14.26
C HIS A 2 6.61 -1.42 -13.59
N LEU A 3 6.42 -1.66 -12.32
CA LEU A 3 5.36 -1.00 -11.58
C LEU A 3 5.93 0.03 -10.61
N ARG A 4 5.14 1.02 -10.29
CA ARG A 4 5.45 2.01 -9.26
C ARG A 4 4.59 1.75 -8.05
N VAL A 5 5.24 1.55 -6.91
CA VAL A 5 4.57 1.25 -5.65
C VAL A 5 4.76 2.43 -4.70
N LEU A 6 3.66 2.93 -4.18
CA LEU A 6 3.67 3.99 -3.18
C LEU A 6 3.65 3.37 -1.79
N VAL A 7 4.58 3.79 -0.95
CA VAL A 7 4.61 3.41 0.46
C VAL A 7 4.33 4.66 1.29
N VAL A 8 3.29 4.60 2.10
CA VAL A 8 2.88 5.72 2.96
C VAL A 8 3.11 5.36 4.42
N ASP A 9 4.06 6.02 5.05
CA ASP A 9 4.42 5.79 6.45
C ASP A 9 5.14 7.04 6.94
N ASP A 10 4.78 7.55 8.12
CA ASP A 10 5.43 8.72 8.69
C ASP A 10 6.81 8.40 9.29
N SER A 11 7.13 7.14 9.49
CA SER A 11 8.41 6.69 10.04
C SER A 11 9.45 6.53 8.93
N LYS A 12 10.51 7.31 8.98
CA LYS A 12 11.61 7.18 8.03
C LYS A 12 12.25 5.79 8.09
N LEU A 13 12.40 5.27 9.32
CA LEU A 13 12.98 3.94 9.50
C LEU A 13 12.12 2.86 8.84
N ALA A 14 10.80 2.93 9.04
CA ALA A 14 9.88 1.98 8.42
C ALA A 14 9.96 2.04 6.90
N ARG A 15 10.04 3.26 6.33
CA ARG A 15 10.18 3.40 4.88
C ARG A 15 11.50 2.82 4.38
N MET A 16 12.58 2.99 5.13
CA MET A 16 13.89 2.42 4.77
C MET A 16 13.86 0.90 4.76
N VAL A 17 13.21 0.30 5.77
CA VAL A 17 13.06 -1.15 5.85
C VAL A 17 12.26 -1.67 4.65
N MET A 18 11.16 -0.98 4.33
CA MET A 18 10.33 -1.35 3.20
C MET A 18 11.10 -1.22 1.88
N ALA A 19 11.83 -0.12 1.70
CA ALA A 19 12.63 0.08 0.49
C ALA A 19 13.67 -1.03 0.31
N SER A 20 14.31 -1.45 1.41
CA SER A 20 15.27 -2.53 1.37
C SER A 20 14.61 -3.85 0.93
N ALA A 21 13.43 -4.14 1.47
CA ALA A 21 12.68 -5.34 1.08
C ALA A 21 12.30 -5.32 -0.39
N PHE A 22 11.84 -4.17 -0.89
CA PHE A 22 11.47 -4.04 -2.30
C PHE A 22 12.64 -4.26 -3.23
N ARG A 23 13.82 -3.75 -2.89
CA ARG A 23 15.02 -3.98 -3.70
C ARG A 23 15.38 -5.46 -3.80
N ARG A 24 15.10 -6.23 -2.74
CA ARG A 24 15.33 -7.68 -2.76
C ARG A 24 14.29 -8.43 -3.58
N ILE A 25 13.03 -8.02 -3.46
CA ILE A 25 11.89 -8.76 -4.01
C ILE A 25 11.56 -8.34 -5.43
N ARG A 26 11.62 -7.05 -5.71
CA ARG A 26 11.28 -6.47 -7.02
C ARG A 26 12.30 -5.41 -7.40
N PRO A 27 13.53 -5.79 -7.76
CA PRO A 27 14.59 -4.82 -8.04
C PRO A 27 14.28 -3.91 -9.23
N ASP A 28 13.40 -4.34 -10.15
CA ASP A 28 13.06 -3.57 -11.33
C ASP A 28 11.90 -2.61 -11.13
N TRP A 29 11.23 -2.68 -9.99
CA TRP A 29 10.09 -1.80 -9.70
C TRP A 29 10.56 -0.53 -9.01
N GLU A 30 9.79 0.55 -9.19
CA GLU A 30 10.09 1.81 -8.56
C GLU A 30 9.29 1.97 -7.27
N LEU A 31 9.96 2.38 -6.21
CA LEU A 31 9.33 2.68 -4.94
C LEU A 31 9.23 4.19 -4.78
N VAL A 32 8.03 4.67 -4.51
CA VAL A 32 7.75 6.07 -4.21
C VAL A 32 7.30 6.17 -2.76
N GLU A 33 7.76 7.18 -2.03
CA GLU A 33 7.46 7.32 -0.62
C GLU A 33 6.63 8.56 -0.35
N ALA A 34 5.72 8.46 0.62
CA ALA A 34 4.97 9.59 1.15
C ALA A 34 4.94 9.49 2.67
N THR A 35 4.94 10.63 3.34
CA THR A 35 4.99 10.69 4.80
C THR A 35 3.64 10.97 5.44
N ASN A 36 2.64 11.36 4.65
CA ASN A 36 1.31 11.69 5.15
C ASN A 36 0.27 11.51 4.05
N ALA A 37 -1.01 11.65 4.42
CA ALA A 37 -2.11 11.44 3.51
C ALA A 37 -2.13 12.44 2.35
N ASP A 38 -1.84 13.72 2.61
CA ASP A 38 -1.86 14.72 1.57
C ASP A 38 -0.81 14.46 0.49
N ASP A 39 0.42 14.12 0.92
CA ASP A 39 1.48 13.74 -0.01
C ASP A 39 1.10 12.50 -0.82
N ALA A 40 0.51 11.51 -0.16
CA ALA A 40 0.09 10.28 -0.82
C ALA A 40 -0.94 10.57 -1.91
N LEU A 41 -1.95 11.37 -1.59
CA LEU A 41 -3.01 11.70 -2.55
C LEU A 41 -2.48 12.52 -3.72
N ARG A 42 -1.59 13.47 -3.47
CA ARG A 42 -0.95 14.23 -4.56
C ARG A 42 -0.16 13.32 -5.49
N THR A 43 0.59 12.39 -4.91
CA THR A 43 1.38 11.44 -5.69
C THR A 43 0.50 10.55 -6.55
N ILE A 44 -0.60 10.06 -5.99
CA ILE A 44 -1.54 9.21 -6.72
C ILE A 44 -2.24 10.00 -7.82
N GLN A 45 -2.62 11.25 -7.56
CA GLN A 45 -3.29 12.11 -8.55
C GLN A 45 -2.40 12.42 -9.74
N SER A 46 -1.08 12.35 -9.57
CA SER A 46 -0.16 12.52 -10.71
C SER A 46 -0.28 11.39 -11.74
N GLY A 47 -0.99 10.31 -11.41
CA GLY A 47 -1.26 9.20 -12.33
C GLY A 47 -0.15 8.20 -12.46
N SER A 48 0.87 8.26 -11.59
CA SER A 48 2.07 7.46 -11.74
C SER A 48 2.15 6.27 -10.78
N VAL A 49 1.14 6.02 -9.96
CA VAL A 49 1.16 4.95 -8.95
C VAL A 49 0.28 3.80 -9.38
N ASP A 50 0.82 2.60 -9.31
CA ASP A 50 0.09 1.37 -9.66
C ASP A 50 -0.44 0.62 -8.44
N ILE A 51 0.28 0.68 -7.32
CA ILE A 51 -0.02 -0.08 -6.10
C ILE A 51 0.32 0.81 -4.91
N ALA A 52 -0.43 0.70 -3.80
CA ALA A 52 -0.13 1.46 -2.60
C ALA A 52 -0.15 0.58 -1.35
N LEU A 53 0.84 0.79 -0.48
CA LEU A 53 0.87 0.22 0.88
C LEU A 53 0.81 1.36 1.87
N VAL A 54 -0.15 1.31 2.78
CA VAL A 54 -0.45 2.41 3.69
C VAL A 54 -0.36 1.94 5.13
N ASP A 55 0.46 2.60 5.94
CA ASP A 55 0.52 2.34 7.37
C ASP A 55 -0.76 2.83 8.04
N PHE A 56 -1.31 2.01 8.94
CA PHE A 56 -2.51 2.39 9.68
C PHE A 56 -2.26 3.57 10.62
N ASN A 57 -1.12 3.55 11.31
CA ASN A 57 -0.82 4.56 12.33
C ASN A 57 -0.07 5.74 11.73
N MET A 58 -0.80 6.82 11.44
CA MET A 58 -0.23 8.07 10.98
C MET A 58 -0.87 9.25 11.72
N PRO A 59 -0.10 10.32 12.01
CA PRO A 59 -0.69 11.51 12.62
C PRO A 59 -1.72 12.16 11.71
N GLY A 60 -2.81 12.62 12.28
CA GLY A 60 -3.87 13.31 11.57
C GLY A 60 -4.87 12.39 10.92
N THR A 61 -4.55 11.85 9.78
CA THR A 61 -5.44 10.94 9.03
C THR A 61 -4.94 9.51 9.17
N ASP A 62 -5.77 8.60 9.71
CA ASP A 62 -5.36 7.21 9.82
C ASP A 62 -5.35 6.51 8.46
N GLY A 63 -4.69 5.34 8.42
CA GLY A 63 -4.51 4.61 7.17
C GLY A 63 -5.81 4.15 6.54
N LEU A 64 -6.82 3.80 7.33
CA LEU A 64 -8.11 3.39 6.77
C LEU A 64 -8.82 4.54 6.07
N GLU A 65 -8.78 5.72 6.66
CA GLU A 65 -9.37 6.89 6.02
C GLU A 65 -8.68 7.21 4.71
N LEU A 66 -7.35 7.13 4.68
CA LEU A 66 -6.59 7.34 3.46
C LEU A 66 -6.95 6.28 2.42
N LEU A 67 -7.02 5.00 2.80
CA LEU A 67 -7.42 3.94 1.89
C LEU A 67 -8.80 4.18 1.29
N ALA A 68 -9.74 4.66 2.11
CA ALA A 68 -11.08 4.96 1.62
C ALA A 68 -11.06 6.05 0.54
N ARG A 69 -10.25 7.09 0.74
CA ARG A 69 -10.09 8.17 -0.24
C ARG A 69 -9.44 7.66 -1.51
N ILE A 70 -8.41 6.83 -1.39
CA ILE A 70 -7.75 6.24 -2.56
C ILE A 70 -8.75 5.39 -3.34
N ARG A 71 -9.49 4.53 -2.65
CA ARG A 71 -10.44 3.61 -3.29
C ARG A 71 -11.55 4.36 -4.02
N LYS A 72 -12.00 5.48 -3.48
CA LYS A 72 -13.04 6.29 -4.10
C LYS A 72 -12.62 6.79 -5.47
N GLY A 73 -11.38 7.23 -5.62
CA GLY A 73 -10.85 7.73 -6.89
C GLY A 73 -10.24 6.66 -7.78
N HIS A 74 -9.90 5.51 -7.21
CA HIS A 74 -9.19 4.44 -7.92
C HIS A 74 -9.77 3.08 -7.53
N PRO A 75 -10.92 2.72 -8.09
CA PRO A 75 -11.66 1.53 -7.65
C PRO A 75 -10.94 0.21 -7.90
N LYS A 76 -9.95 0.19 -8.77
CA LYS A 76 -9.24 -1.05 -9.14
C LYS A 76 -7.78 -1.11 -8.70
N MET A 77 -7.27 -0.06 -8.05
CA MET A 77 -5.89 -0.05 -7.60
C MET A 77 -5.68 -1.07 -6.48
N PRO A 78 -4.69 -1.97 -6.59
CA PRO A 78 -4.34 -2.82 -5.45
C PRO A 78 -3.79 -1.96 -4.32
N ILE A 79 -4.38 -2.09 -3.13
CA ILE A 79 -3.96 -1.34 -1.95
C ILE A 79 -3.87 -2.27 -0.75
N ALA A 80 -2.95 -1.96 0.16
CA ALA A 80 -2.77 -2.72 1.39
C ALA A 80 -2.75 -1.79 2.58
N LEU A 81 -3.32 -2.26 3.70
CA LEU A 81 -3.18 -1.64 4.99
C LEU A 81 -2.16 -2.42 5.79
N VAL A 82 -1.14 -1.73 6.30
CA VAL A 82 -0.09 -2.35 7.12
C VAL A 82 -0.32 -1.96 8.56
N SER A 83 -0.52 -2.94 9.43
CA SER A 83 -0.88 -2.66 10.83
C SER A 83 -0.55 -3.83 11.75
N ALA A 84 -0.19 -3.52 12.99
CA ALA A 84 -0.10 -4.50 14.07
C ALA A 84 -1.44 -4.71 14.78
N ASN A 85 -2.45 -3.89 14.46
CA ASN A 85 -3.76 -3.94 15.10
C ASN A 85 -4.66 -4.93 14.36
N LEU A 86 -5.00 -6.04 15.04
CA LEU A 86 -5.79 -7.12 14.46
C LEU A 86 -7.26 -7.08 14.91
N GLN A 87 -7.76 -5.93 15.35
CA GLN A 87 -9.16 -5.80 15.73
C GLN A 87 -10.08 -6.10 14.56
N ASN A 88 -11.19 -6.78 14.85
CA ASN A 88 -12.14 -7.21 13.83
C ASN A 88 -12.68 -6.06 12.98
N GLU A 89 -12.90 -4.90 13.59
CA GLU A 89 -13.41 -3.72 12.89
C GLU A 89 -12.43 -3.24 11.80
N ILE A 90 -11.14 -3.25 12.12
CA ILE A 90 -10.11 -2.84 11.17
C ILE A 90 -10.01 -3.83 10.02
N LEU A 91 -10.03 -5.13 10.36
CA LEU A 91 -9.99 -6.18 9.33
C LEU A 91 -11.22 -6.12 8.43
N ALA A 92 -12.40 -5.90 9.02
CA ALA A 92 -13.64 -5.81 8.26
C ALA A 92 -13.65 -4.62 7.32
N ARG A 93 -13.23 -3.44 7.79
CA ARG A 93 -13.19 -2.24 6.96
C ARG A 93 -12.17 -2.36 5.84
N THR A 94 -11.03 -2.98 6.12
CA THR A 94 -10.02 -3.25 5.09
C THR A 94 -10.61 -4.11 3.97
N ARG A 95 -11.35 -5.14 4.36
CA ARG A 95 -12.01 -6.03 3.40
C ARG A 95 -13.08 -5.30 2.59
N GLU A 96 -13.88 -4.46 3.24
CA GLU A 96 -14.93 -3.68 2.56
C GLU A 96 -14.34 -2.75 1.50
N LEU A 97 -13.13 -2.26 1.70
CA LEU A 97 -12.44 -1.41 0.74
C LEU A 97 -11.72 -2.21 -0.36
N ASN A 98 -11.89 -3.52 -0.38
CA ASN A 98 -11.16 -4.40 -1.29
C ASN A 98 -9.66 -4.21 -1.16
N ALA A 99 -9.19 -3.98 0.05
CA ALA A 99 -7.77 -3.83 0.37
C ALA A 99 -7.26 -5.09 1.04
N THR A 100 -5.96 -5.30 0.95
CA THR A 100 -5.29 -6.41 1.62
C THR A 100 -4.76 -5.96 2.96
N PHE A 101 -4.97 -6.75 4.00
CA PHE A 101 -4.39 -6.49 5.31
C PHE A 101 -3.03 -7.18 5.39
N VAL A 102 -1.98 -6.41 5.69
CA VAL A 102 -0.63 -6.94 5.87
C VAL A 102 -0.18 -6.69 7.30
N PRO A 103 -0.03 -7.74 8.11
CA PRO A 103 0.29 -7.58 9.52
C PRO A 103 1.75 -7.18 9.76
N LYS A 104 1.99 -6.43 10.83
CA LYS A 104 3.34 -6.16 11.33
C LYS A 104 3.71 -7.22 12.36
N PRO A 105 4.99 -7.57 12.47
CA PRO A 105 6.14 -7.04 11.70
C PRO A 105 6.09 -7.52 10.26
N LEU A 106 6.50 -6.64 9.33
CA LEU A 106 6.51 -6.98 7.92
C LEU A 106 7.56 -8.05 7.62
N THR A 107 7.16 -9.03 6.82
CA THR A 107 8.08 -10.06 6.32
C THR A 107 8.16 -9.98 4.82
N ASP A 108 9.27 -10.46 4.26
CA ASP A 108 9.42 -10.53 2.81
C ASP A 108 8.32 -11.40 2.19
N GLU A 109 7.94 -12.49 2.87
CA GLU A 109 6.88 -13.39 2.40
C GLU A 109 5.53 -12.68 2.29
N ALA A 110 5.19 -11.85 3.29
CA ALA A 110 3.91 -11.13 3.28
C ALA A 110 3.90 -10.06 2.18
N ILE A 111 5.00 -9.37 1.99
CA ILE A 111 5.13 -8.37 0.91
C ILE A 111 5.02 -9.07 -0.44
N GLU A 112 5.74 -10.16 -0.62
CA GLU A 112 5.71 -10.94 -1.87
C GLU A 112 4.30 -11.44 -2.18
N ALA A 113 3.59 -11.95 -1.18
CA ALA A 113 2.22 -12.44 -1.38
C ALA A 113 1.30 -11.32 -1.85
N PHE A 114 1.41 -10.13 -1.22
CA PHE A 114 0.61 -8.99 -1.64
C PHE A 114 0.95 -8.56 -3.07
N LEU A 115 2.24 -8.44 -3.39
CA LEU A 115 2.66 -7.97 -4.71
C LEU A 115 2.28 -8.96 -5.81
N SER A 116 2.38 -10.25 -5.54
CA SER A 116 1.96 -11.28 -6.51
C SER A 116 0.47 -11.20 -6.80
N GLY A 117 -0.34 -11.06 -5.75
CA GLY A 117 -1.79 -10.87 -5.92
C GLY A 117 -2.13 -9.59 -6.64
N ALA A 118 -1.42 -8.50 -6.33
CA ALA A 118 -1.61 -7.22 -6.99
C ALA A 118 -1.30 -7.30 -8.48
N THR A 119 -0.22 -7.99 -8.85
CA THR A 119 0.17 -8.18 -10.25
C THR A 119 -0.93 -8.92 -11.02
N LEU A 120 -1.47 -9.98 -10.44
CA LEU A 120 -2.57 -10.73 -11.06
C LEU A 120 -3.80 -9.86 -11.27
N ARG A 121 -4.12 -9.04 -10.27
CA ARG A 121 -5.28 -8.15 -10.35
C ARG A 121 -5.10 -7.11 -11.45
N LEU A 122 -3.92 -6.53 -11.57
CA LEU A 122 -3.62 -5.55 -12.61
C LEU A 122 -3.68 -6.17 -14.01
N GLN A 123 -3.19 -7.39 -14.15
CA GLN A 123 -3.27 -8.10 -15.43
C GLN A 123 -4.71 -8.35 -15.85
N ARG A 124 -5.60 -8.67 -14.91
CA ARG A 124 -7.02 -8.87 -15.21
C ARG A 124 -7.69 -7.60 -15.67
N THR A 125 -7.30 -6.43 -15.14
CA THR A 125 -7.93 -5.16 -15.51
C THR A 125 -7.49 -4.65 -16.88
N VAL A 126 -6.36 -5.11 -17.39
CA VAL A 126 -5.85 -4.71 -18.71
C VAL A 126 -6.54 -5.49 -19.83
N GLN A 127 -7.12 -6.61 -19.50
CA GLN A 127 -7.89 -7.41 -20.46
C GLN A 127 -9.34 -6.93 -20.49
#